data_d13b709d5be090839204319d347f90d0
#
_entry.id   d13b709d5be090839204319d347f90d0
#
_cell.length_a   1.000
_cell.length_b   1.000
_cell.length_c   1.000
_cell.angle_alpha   90.00
_cell.angle_beta   90.00
_cell.angle_gamma   90.00
#
_symmetry.space_group_name_H-M   'P 1'
#
loop_
_entity.id
_entity.type
_entity.pdbx_description
1 polymer ?
#
loop_
_entity_poly.entity_id
_entity_poly.type
_entity_poly.pdbx_seq_one_letter_code
_entity_poly.pdbx_strand_id
1 'polypeptide(L)'
;AAVATRIRAAVTADSAAVATTGGADGALVFTMKNKGQIGNEPQFDVAVAVAGLSQSGGTGFASGAGDADIAPALAKVAGKQYHIIVSAFNDDANNKALSSHISQVSNAIEQRGCVGVIGWRGTLATGTAATAKINDGRVVCGWYKNAAESGCMIAAGLGAVMAFEEDPARPLNTLEVKGLAVTADADWPLFAECNNALYNGLTPLTVVAGKVQIMRAVSTYTKSAANADDPSLLDITTIRTLDYVRRAIKERIALRFPRDKLSDNIVPSVRSEILDVLYKLEEIEVIENVEANKPKLLLSRSVQDANRLNAAIPSDVVNGLHVFAGRIDLIL
;
A
#
# COMPACT_ATOMS: atom_id res chain seq x y z
N ALA A 1 46.97 -5.30 3.22
CA ALA A 1 46.41 -6.55 2.68
C ALA A 1 45.72 -7.38 3.77
N ALA A 2 46.36 -7.76 4.88
CA ALA A 2 45.77 -8.65 5.91
C ALA A 2 44.51 -8.06 6.60
N VAL A 3 44.50 -6.76 6.91
CA VAL A 3 43.33 -6.07 7.50
C VAL A 3 42.15 -6.07 6.55
N ALA A 4 42.38 -5.70 5.30
CA ALA A 4 41.33 -5.71 4.26
C ALA A 4 40.75 -7.12 4.05
N THR A 5 41.56 -8.16 4.09
CA THR A 5 41.11 -9.56 4.00
C THR A 5 40.21 -9.96 5.16
N ARG A 6 40.54 -9.56 6.39
CA ARG A 6 39.72 -9.84 7.57
C ARG A 6 38.37 -9.08 7.53
N ILE A 7 38.38 -7.81 7.15
CA ILE A 7 37.15 -7.02 7.00
C ILE A 7 36.24 -7.64 5.92
N ARG A 8 36.83 -8.05 4.77
CA ARG A 8 36.05 -8.74 3.72
C ARG A 8 35.37 -10.00 4.25
N ALA A 9 36.13 -10.84 4.96
CA ALA A 9 35.58 -12.07 5.50
C ALA A 9 34.45 -11.80 6.49
N ALA A 10 34.61 -10.83 7.40
CA ALA A 10 33.61 -10.48 8.39
C ALA A 10 32.34 -9.92 7.71
N VAL A 11 32.44 -8.93 6.82
CA VAL A 11 31.30 -8.34 6.14
C VAL A 11 30.55 -9.36 5.26
N THR A 12 31.27 -10.23 4.55
CA THR A 12 30.66 -11.25 3.71
C THR A 12 29.94 -12.33 4.53
N ALA A 13 30.43 -12.65 5.71
CA ALA A 13 29.81 -13.63 6.61
C ALA A 13 28.56 -13.08 7.29
N ASP A 14 28.61 -11.83 7.77
CA ASP A 14 27.56 -11.25 8.61
C ASP A 14 26.48 -10.51 7.82
N SER A 15 26.79 -10.00 6.62
CA SER A 15 25.83 -9.26 5.84
C SER A 15 25.02 -10.16 4.90
N ALA A 16 23.70 -10.17 5.09
CA ALA A 16 22.77 -10.80 4.15
C ALA A 16 22.70 -10.05 2.80
N ALA A 17 22.92 -8.74 2.79
CA ALA A 17 22.71 -7.86 1.64
C ALA A 17 23.99 -7.50 0.88
N VAL A 18 25.14 -7.40 1.57
CA VAL A 18 26.39 -6.90 1.01
C VAL A 18 27.43 -8.00 0.88
N ALA A 19 28.12 -8.01 -0.25
CA ALA A 19 29.34 -8.77 -0.44
C ALA A 19 30.51 -7.81 -0.63
N THR A 20 31.69 -8.17 -0.17
CA THR A 20 32.91 -7.44 -0.49
C THR A 20 33.61 -8.13 -1.65
N THR A 21 33.85 -7.38 -2.71
CA THR A 21 34.63 -7.84 -3.84
C THR A 21 35.90 -7.04 -3.94
N GLY A 22 36.99 -7.61 -4.41
CA GLY A 22 38.22 -7.00 -4.88
C GLY A 22 38.67 -5.68 -4.28
N GLY A 23 39.68 -5.15 -4.79
CA GLY A 23 40.42 -3.96 -4.39
C GLY A 23 41.86 -4.32 -4.20
N ALA A 24 42.77 -3.66 -4.92
CA ALA A 24 44.19 -3.78 -4.76
C ALA A 24 44.65 -3.01 -3.50
N ASP A 25 45.71 -3.47 -2.84
CA ASP A 25 46.46 -2.72 -1.87
C ASP A 25 45.73 -2.09 -0.68
N GLY A 26 44.78 -2.84 -0.12
CA GLY A 26 44.05 -2.41 1.08
C GLY A 26 42.73 -1.67 0.81
N ALA A 27 42.38 -1.42 -0.42
CA ALA A 27 41.06 -0.91 -0.78
C ALA A 27 39.97 -1.99 -0.62
N LEU A 28 38.83 -1.59 -0.13
CA LEU A 28 37.62 -2.42 -0.02
C LEU A 28 36.56 -1.92 -0.97
N VAL A 29 36.01 -2.83 -1.76
CA VAL A 29 34.85 -2.55 -2.60
C VAL A 29 33.67 -3.32 -2.04
N PHE A 30 32.60 -2.60 -1.67
CA PHE A 30 31.36 -3.19 -1.22
C PHE A 30 30.39 -3.29 -2.40
N THR A 31 29.79 -4.46 -2.57
CA THR A 31 28.86 -4.73 -3.67
C THR A 31 27.57 -5.29 -3.10
N MET A 32 26.43 -4.72 -3.50
CA MET A 32 25.13 -5.27 -3.14
C MET A 32 24.93 -6.63 -3.81
N LYS A 33 24.41 -7.60 -3.04
CA LYS A 33 24.00 -8.91 -3.57
C LYS A 33 22.77 -8.77 -4.48
N ASN A 34 21.84 -7.90 -4.11
CA ASN A 34 20.69 -7.55 -4.94
C ASN A 34 21.12 -6.60 -6.06
N LYS A 35 20.95 -7.05 -7.28
CA LYS A 35 21.23 -6.26 -8.49
C LYS A 35 20.02 -5.39 -8.83
N GLY A 36 20.22 -4.36 -9.67
CA GLY A 36 19.17 -3.46 -10.09
C GLY A 36 19.23 -2.09 -9.39
N GLN A 37 18.27 -1.22 -9.70
CA GLN A 37 18.19 0.11 -9.09
C GLN A 37 17.93 0.05 -7.59
N ILE A 38 17.19 -0.95 -7.12
CA ILE A 38 16.94 -1.20 -5.70
C ILE A 38 18.25 -1.40 -4.91
N GLY A 39 19.30 -1.89 -5.56
CA GLY A 39 20.62 -2.04 -4.96
C GLY A 39 21.32 -0.73 -4.64
N ASN A 40 20.88 0.42 -5.19
CA ASN A 40 21.41 1.74 -4.88
C ASN A 40 20.79 2.38 -3.65
N GLU A 41 19.65 1.85 -3.17
CA GLU A 41 18.89 2.48 -2.08
C GLU A 41 19.54 2.33 -0.69
N PRO A 42 20.09 1.17 -0.30
CA PRO A 42 20.68 1.01 1.03
C PRO A 42 21.83 1.97 1.27
N GLN A 43 21.90 2.48 2.49
CA GLN A 43 23.03 3.28 2.97
C GLN A 43 23.82 2.48 4.00
N PHE A 44 25.07 2.80 4.12
CA PHE A 44 25.94 2.23 5.16
C PHE A 44 26.78 3.33 5.79
N ASP A 45 27.10 3.15 7.05
CA ASP A 45 28.04 4.00 7.75
C ASP A 45 29.27 3.18 8.15
N VAL A 46 30.42 3.83 8.15
CA VAL A 46 31.70 3.21 8.54
C VAL A 46 32.31 4.05 9.63
N ALA A 47 32.22 3.59 10.86
CA ALA A 47 32.93 4.19 11.98
C ALA A 47 34.38 3.64 12.06
N VAL A 48 35.39 4.50 11.95
CA VAL A 48 36.80 4.15 12.07
C VAL A 48 37.32 4.66 13.41
N ALA A 49 37.52 3.76 14.34
CA ALA A 49 38.04 4.07 15.70
C ALA A 49 39.55 3.84 15.87
N VAL A 50 40.29 3.47 14.81
CA VAL A 50 41.70 3.06 14.90
C VAL A 50 42.59 4.10 14.22
N ALA A 51 43.63 4.55 14.92
CA ALA A 51 44.63 5.47 14.37
C ALA A 51 45.34 4.82 13.16
N GLY A 52 45.54 5.60 12.10
CA GLY A 52 46.17 5.14 10.85
C GLY A 52 45.27 4.47 9.85
N LEU A 53 43.96 4.35 10.13
CA LEU A 53 42.92 4.04 9.16
C LEU A 53 42.09 5.27 8.88
N SER A 54 41.74 5.47 7.63
CA SER A 54 40.83 6.56 7.20
C SER A 54 39.78 6.00 6.24
N GLN A 55 38.60 6.52 6.33
CA GLN A 55 37.56 6.28 5.35
C GLN A 55 37.64 7.33 4.26
N SER A 56 37.65 6.93 3.02
CA SER A 56 37.38 7.78 1.85
C SER A 56 36.38 7.08 0.96
N GLY A 57 35.33 7.75 0.56
CA GLY A 57 34.27 7.20 -0.27
C GLY A 57 32.89 7.61 0.20
N GLY A 58 31.87 7.27 -0.58
CA GLY A 58 30.48 7.56 -0.25
C GLY A 58 29.90 6.59 0.78
N THR A 59 28.78 6.98 1.36
CA THR A 59 27.99 6.18 2.32
C THR A 59 26.86 5.40 1.66
N GLY A 60 26.77 5.40 0.34
CA GLY A 60 25.73 4.73 -0.43
C GLY A 60 26.29 3.88 -1.58
N PHE A 61 25.42 3.05 -2.12
CA PHE A 61 25.70 2.27 -3.30
C PHE A 61 25.28 3.04 -4.57
N ALA A 62 25.92 2.75 -5.70
CA ALA A 62 25.66 3.37 -6.98
C ALA A 62 25.87 2.37 -8.13
N SER A 63 25.49 2.77 -9.35
CA SER A 63 25.69 1.98 -10.57
C SER A 63 24.80 0.74 -10.70
N GLY A 64 23.84 0.52 -9.82
CA GLY A 64 22.77 -0.44 -10.07
C GLY A 64 21.83 0.09 -11.15
N ALA A 65 21.51 -0.73 -12.15
CA ALA A 65 20.64 -0.35 -13.25
C ALA A 65 19.68 -1.47 -13.61
N GLY A 66 18.43 -1.09 -13.93
CA GLY A 66 17.35 -2.01 -14.27
C GLY A 66 16.91 -2.88 -13.08
N ASP A 67 15.61 -2.96 -12.86
CA ASP A 67 15.04 -3.87 -11.86
C ASP A 67 14.44 -5.10 -12.55
N ALA A 68 14.20 -6.16 -11.78
CA ALA A 68 13.58 -7.37 -12.31
C ALA A 68 12.11 -7.11 -12.68
N ASP A 69 11.64 -7.67 -13.79
CA ASP A 69 10.23 -7.62 -14.16
C ASP A 69 9.39 -8.51 -13.24
N ILE A 70 8.40 -7.92 -12.56
CA ILE A 70 7.49 -8.63 -11.65
C ILE A 70 6.30 -9.29 -12.36
N ALA A 71 6.01 -8.95 -13.61
CA ALA A 71 4.82 -9.45 -14.32
C ALA A 71 4.75 -10.99 -14.38
N PRO A 72 5.84 -11.73 -14.62
CA PRO A 72 5.82 -13.19 -14.59
C PRO A 72 5.50 -13.77 -13.21
N ALA A 73 5.96 -13.12 -12.12
CA ALA A 73 5.66 -13.52 -10.75
C ALA A 73 4.19 -13.26 -10.42
N LEU A 74 3.67 -12.08 -10.76
CA LEU A 74 2.25 -11.72 -10.59
C LEU A 74 1.32 -12.70 -11.34
N ALA A 75 1.67 -13.10 -12.54
CA ALA A 75 0.91 -14.09 -13.32
C ALA A 75 0.77 -15.44 -12.59
N LYS A 76 1.79 -15.87 -11.82
CA LYS A 76 1.74 -17.12 -11.05
C LYS A 76 0.81 -17.06 -9.84
N VAL A 77 0.57 -15.89 -9.30
CA VAL A 77 -0.31 -15.70 -8.12
C VAL A 77 -1.72 -15.24 -8.49
N ALA A 78 -1.98 -14.93 -9.75
CA ALA A 78 -3.26 -14.39 -10.22
C ALA A 78 -4.47 -15.27 -9.90
N GLY A 79 -4.32 -16.59 -9.80
CA GLY A 79 -5.40 -17.53 -9.48
C GLY A 79 -5.76 -17.60 -7.99
N LYS A 80 -4.97 -16.99 -7.10
CA LYS A 80 -5.18 -17.06 -5.64
C LYS A 80 -5.70 -15.73 -5.10
N GLN A 81 -6.44 -15.79 -3.99
CA GLN A 81 -6.86 -14.61 -3.26
C GLN A 81 -5.71 -14.09 -2.40
N TYR A 82 -5.29 -12.87 -2.68
CA TYR A 82 -4.42 -12.09 -1.80
C TYR A 82 -5.10 -10.75 -1.55
N HIS A 83 -5.12 -10.31 -0.29
CA HIS A 83 -5.71 -9.02 0.08
C HIS A 83 -4.74 -7.86 -0.10
N ILE A 84 -3.46 -8.14 0.13
CA ILE A 84 -2.39 -7.14 0.02
C ILE A 84 -1.22 -7.78 -0.73
N ILE A 85 -0.70 -7.08 -1.72
CA ILE A 85 0.53 -7.42 -2.45
C ILE A 85 1.52 -6.28 -2.24
N VAL A 86 2.66 -6.61 -1.66
CA VAL A 86 3.77 -5.67 -1.46
C VAL A 86 4.78 -5.84 -2.59
N SER A 87 5.08 -4.75 -3.31
CA SER A 87 6.13 -4.76 -4.33
C SER A 87 7.46 -4.35 -3.71
N ALA A 88 8.52 -5.08 -4.08
CA ALA A 88 9.88 -4.70 -3.73
C ALA A 88 10.41 -3.56 -4.62
N PHE A 89 9.83 -3.36 -5.79
CA PHE A 89 10.26 -2.39 -6.79
C PHE A 89 9.28 -1.22 -6.87
N ASN A 90 9.79 -0.05 -7.22
CA ASN A 90 9.02 1.18 -7.34
C ASN A 90 9.28 1.94 -8.65
N ASP A 91 9.89 1.27 -9.64
CA ASP A 91 10.05 1.81 -10.98
C ASP A 91 8.73 1.81 -11.78
N ASP A 92 8.64 2.66 -12.80
CA ASP A 92 7.42 2.89 -13.58
C ASP A 92 6.86 1.61 -14.23
N ALA A 93 7.73 0.70 -14.69
CA ALA A 93 7.29 -0.53 -15.38
C ALA A 93 6.66 -1.51 -14.38
N ASN A 94 7.32 -1.74 -13.25
CA ASN A 94 6.83 -2.61 -12.20
C ASN A 94 5.59 -2.04 -11.51
N ASN A 95 5.51 -0.72 -11.29
CA ASN A 95 4.32 -0.08 -10.75
C ASN A 95 3.09 -0.26 -11.66
N LYS A 96 3.27 -0.12 -12.97
CA LYS A 96 2.19 -0.39 -13.96
C LYS A 96 1.80 -1.86 -14.00
N ALA A 97 2.76 -2.78 -13.91
CA ALA A 97 2.49 -4.21 -13.85
C ALA A 97 1.68 -4.58 -12.60
N LEU A 98 2.05 -4.02 -11.44
CA LEU A 98 1.32 -4.19 -10.18
C LEU A 98 -0.11 -3.66 -10.27
N SER A 99 -0.30 -2.41 -10.70
CA SER A 99 -1.62 -1.78 -10.86
C SER A 99 -2.51 -2.56 -11.83
N SER A 100 -1.97 -2.97 -12.99
CA SER A 100 -2.68 -3.77 -13.98
C SER A 100 -3.12 -5.12 -13.42
N HIS A 101 -2.24 -5.82 -12.70
CA HIS A 101 -2.54 -7.10 -12.06
C HIS A 101 -3.67 -6.94 -11.03
N ILE A 102 -3.55 -5.94 -10.13
CA ILE A 102 -4.54 -5.69 -9.09
C ILE A 102 -5.90 -5.36 -9.69
N SER A 103 -5.95 -4.51 -10.70
CA SER A 103 -7.18 -4.16 -11.41
C SER A 103 -7.79 -5.38 -12.08
N GLN A 104 -6.97 -6.27 -12.67
CA GLN A 104 -7.42 -7.51 -13.30
C GLN A 104 -8.05 -8.46 -12.29
N VAL A 105 -7.41 -8.74 -11.15
CA VAL A 105 -7.91 -9.69 -10.16
C VAL A 105 -9.08 -9.13 -9.34
N SER A 106 -9.17 -7.81 -9.21
CA SER A 106 -10.21 -7.12 -8.42
C SER A 106 -11.46 -6.74 -9.22
N ASN A 107 -11.48 -7.01 -10.53
CA ASN A 107 -12.59 -6.65 -11.40
C ASN A 107 -13.90 -7.39 -11.02
N ALA A 108 -15.00 -7.04 -11.71
CA ALA A 108 -16.32 -7.60 -11.43
C ALA A 108 -16.44 -9.10 -11.75
N ILE A 109 -15.58 -9.65 -12.60
CA ILE A 109 -15.59 -11.07 -13.01
C ILE A 109 -14.78 -11.89 -12.02
N GLU A 110 -13.53 -11.51 -11.79
CA GLU A 110 -12.61 -12.25 -10.90
C GLU A 110 -12.93 -12.07 -9.41
N GLN A 111 -13.38 -10.89 -9.02
CA GLN A 111 -13.89 -10.55 -7.68
C GLN A 111 -12.90 -10.88 -6.53
N ARG A 112 -11.61 -10.86 -6.81
CA ARG A 112 -10.55 -11.05 -5.82
C ARG A 112 -9.97 -9.70 -5.43
N GLY A 113 -10.69 -8.95 -4.58
CA GLY A 113 -10.27 -7.64 -4.10
C GLY A 113 -8.86 -7.70 -3.51
N CYS A 114 -7.98 -6.82 -4.01
CA CYS A 114 -6.58 -6.75 -3.63
C CYS A 114 -6.10 -5.30 -3.63
N VAL A 115 -5.14 -4.99 -2.74
CA VAL A 115 -4.46 -3.69 -2.65
C VAL A 115 -2.97 -3.90 -2.83
N GLY A 116 -2.33 -3.02 -3.61
CA GLY A 116 -0.88 -2.98 -3.80
C GLY A 116 -0.23 -1.98 -2.85
N VAL A 117 0.95 -2.32 -2.35
CA VAL A 117 1.74 -1.43 -1.50
C VAL A 117 3.14 -1.30 -2.07
N ILE A 118 3.58 -0.05 -2.26
CA ILE A 118 4.92 0.33 -2.67
C ILE A 118 5.49 1.33 -1.66
N GLY A 119 6.80 1.53 -1.68
CA GLY A 119 7.47 2.45 -0.75
C GLY A 119 8.35 3.45 -1.48
N TRP A 120 8.42 4.65 -0.94
CA TRP A 120 9.21 5.75 -1.48
C TRP A 120 10.02 6.43 -0.37
N ARG A 121 11.34 6.53 -0.55
CA ARG A 121 12.25 7.18 0.39
C ARG A 121 12.80 8.51 -0.09
N GLY A 122 12.55 8.84 -1.34
CA GLY A 122 13.05 10.06 -1.99
C GLY A 122 12.32 11.32 -1.55
N THR A 123 12.57 12.41 -2.29
CA THR A 123 11.93 13.70 -2.04
C THR A 123 10.43 13.68 -2.32
N LEU A 124 9.70 14.63 -1.75
CA LEU A 124 8.27 14.81 -2.03
C LEU A 124 8.01 14.95 -3.55
N ALA A 125 8.81 15.77 -4.24
CA ALA A 125 8.63 16.02 -5.67
C ALA A 125 8.78 14.75 -6.53
N THR A 126 9.78 13.92 -6.22
CA THR A 126 9.97 12.66 -6.95
C THR A 126 8.89 11.62 -6.61
N GLY A 127 8.42 11.60 -5.35
CA GLY A 127 7.33 10.72 -4.91
C GLY A 127 5.99 11.07 -5.57
N THR A 128 5.62 12.36 -5.58
CA THR A 128 4.37 12.81 -6.22
C THR A 128 4.38 12.60 -7.73
N ALA A 129 5.56 12.74 -8.37
CA ALA A 129 5.71 12.40 -9.79
C ALA A 129 5.52 10.89 -10.07
N ALA A 130 5.94 10.03 -9.15
CA ALA A 130 5.75 8.59 -9.28
C ALA A 130 4.27 8.20 -9.07
N THR A 131 3.61 8.72 -8.02
CA THR A 131 2.19 8.43 -7.74
C THR A 131 1.27 8.95 -8.84
N ALA A 132 1.55 10.11 -9.42
CA ALA A 132 0.79 10.66 -10.54
C ALA A 132 0.78 9.75 -11.79
N LYS A 133 1.86 8.99 -12.01
CA LYS A 133 1.93 8.02 -13.12
C LYS A 133 1.15 6.74 -12.86
N ILE A 134 0.93 6.40 -11.60
CA ILE A 134 0.18 5.21 -11.18
C ILE A 134 -1.32 5.53 -11.17
N ASN A 135 -1.72 6.57 -10.43
CA ASN A 135 -3.08 7.07 -10.30
C ASN A 135 -4.15 5.96 -10.15
N ASP A 136 -3.97 5.10 -9.15
CA ASP A 136 -4.81 3.91 -8.93
C ASP A 136 -5.35 3.89 -7.49
N GLY A 137 -6.68 3.75 -7.34
CA GLY A 137 -7.35 3.66 -6.03
C GLY A 137 -7.01 2.41 -5.22
N ARG A 138 -6.29 1.45 -5.82
CA ARG A 138 -5.88 0.19 -5.18
C ARG A 138 -4.40 0.11 -4.89
N VAL A 139 -3.63 1.16 -5.18
CA VAL A 139 -2.19 1.20 -4.89
C VAL A 139 -1.90 2.27 -3.86
N VAL A 140 -1.19 1.89 -2.81
CA VAL A 140 -0.73 2.78 -1.73
C VAL A 140 0.77 2.94 -1.84
N CYS A 141 1.25 4.19 -1.80
CA CYS A 141 2.66 4.51 -1.78
C CYS A 141 3.05 5.09 -0.41
N GLY A 142 3.72 4.31 0.43
CA GLY A 142 4.26 4.79 1.69
C GLY A 142 5.46 5.69 1.45
N TRP A 143 5.43 6.92 1.97
CA TRP A 143 6.53 7.88 1.84
C TRP A 143 7.19 8.14 3.19
N TYR A 144 8.48 7.79 3.28
CA TYR A 144 9.32 8.10 4.43
C TYR A 144 10.62 8.73 3.94
N LYS A 145 10.71 10.06 4.05
CA LYS A 145 11.79 10.88 3.49
C LYS A 145 13.13 10.47 4.11
N ASN A 146 14.12 10.26 3.25
CA ASN A 146 15.49 9.90 3.60
C ASN A 146 15.62 8.71 4.58
N ALA A 147 14.68 7.77 4.54
CA ALA A 147 14.77 6.54 5.32
C ALA A 147 16.12 5.84 5.12
N ALA A 148 16.68 5.28 6.17
CA ALA A 148 17.88 4.43 6.07
C ALA A 148 17.55 3.13 5.31
N GLU A 149 16.35 2.63 5.52
CA GLU A 149 15.85 1.43 4.87
C GLU A 149 15.43 1.71 3.42
N SER A 150 15.39 0.65 2.62
CA SER A 150 14.95 0.71 1.23
C SER A 150 13.43 0.94 1.12
N GLY A 151 12.96 1.41 -0.05
CA GLY A 151 11.54 1.55 -0.34
C GLY A 151 10.76 0.25 -0.15
N CYS A 152 11.37 -0.88 -0.44
CA CYS A 152 10.77 -2.20 -0.21
C CYS A 152 10.50 -2.48 1.29
N MET A 153 11.36 -2.04 2.21
CA MET A 153 11.13 -2.16 3.65
C MET A 153 10.01 -1.25 4.13
N ILE A 154 9.93 -0.03 3.59
CA ILE A 154 8.81 0.89 3.86
C ILE A 154 7.48 0.25 3.41
N ALA A 155 7.45 -0.30 2.19
CA ALA A 155 6.29 -0.99 1.66
C ALA A 155 5.89 -2.20 2.51
N ALA A 156 6.86 -3.02 2.93
CA ALA A 156 6.63 -4.20 3.75
C ALA A 156 6.07 -3.83 5.13
N GLY A 157 6.62 -2.82 5.79
CA GLY A 157 6.14 -2.32 7.08
C GLY A 157 4.72 -1.78 6.99
N LEU A 158 4.45 -0.93 6.00
CA LEU A 158 3.10 -0.39 5.75
C LEU A 158 2.10 -1.50 5.40
N GLY A 159 2.48 -2.42 4.51
CA GLY A 159 1.65 -3.56 4.12
C GLY A 159 1.32 -4.49 5.29
N ALA A 160 2.27 -4.70 6.21
CA ALA A 160 2.05 -5.49 7.42
C ALA A 160 1.03 -4.83 8.35
N VAL A 161 1.13 -3.50 8.58
CA VAL A 161 0.15 -2.76 9.38
C VAL A 161 -1.25 -2.84 8.75
N MET A 162 -1.34 -2.64 7.43
CA MET A 162 -2.61 -2.74 6.70
C MET A 162 -3.22 -4.15 6.77
N ALA A 163 -2.37 -5.20 6.75
CA ALA A 163 -2.82 -6.59 6.82
C ALA A 163 -3.29 -7.00 8.21
N PHE A 164 -2.75 -6.37 9.24
CA PHE A 164 -3.07 -6.64 10.63
C PHE A 164 -4.37 -5.97 11.09
N GLU A 165 -4.79 -4.87 10.44
CA GLU A 165 -6.06 -4.20 10.76
C GLU A 165 -7.23 -4.98 10.18
N GLU A 166 -8.03 -5.57 11.08
CA GLU A 166 -9.16 -6.44 10.73
C GLU A 166 -10.37 -5.65 10.21
N ASP A 167 -10.60 -4.46 10.75
CA ASP A 167 -11.70 -3.59 10.33
C ASP A 167 -11.30 -2.79 9.08
N PRO A 168 -11.93 -3.03 7.92
CA PRO A 168 -11.56 -2.34 6.68
C PRO A 168 -11.90 -0.86 6.68
N ALA A 169 -12.89 -0.42 7.47
CA ALA A 169 -13.32 0.98 7.56
C ALA A 169 -12.47 1.80 8.53
N ARG A 170 -11.73 1.13 9.43
CA ARG A 170 -10.96 1.81 10.46
C ARG A 170 -9.74 2.51 9.88
N PRO A 171 -9.55 3.82 10.17
CA PRO A 171 -8.35 4.56 9.77
C PRO A 171 -7.06 3.94 10.34
N LEU A 172 -6.01 4.00 9.52
CA LEU A 172 -4.68 3.51 9.92
C LEU A 172 -3.82 4.61 10.57
N ASN A 173 -4.41 5.75 10.89
CA ASN A 173 -3.73 6.90 11.47
C ASN A 173 -3.08 6.51 12.81
N THR A 174 -1.89 7.07 13.09
CA THR A 174 -1.12 6.86 14.32
C THR A 174 -0.60 5.45 14.56
N LEU A 175 -0.90 4.48 13.70
CA LEU A 175 -0.35 3.14 13.82
C LEU A 175 1.15 3.16 13.53
N GLU A 176 1.93 2.50 14.40
CA GLU A 176 3.38 2.39 14.28
C GLU A 176 3.75 1.44 13.15
N VAL A 177 4.63 1.88 12.25
CA VAL A 177 5.28 1.04 11.25
C VAL A 177 6.61 0.56 11.80
N LYS A 178 6.62 -0.65 12.33
CA LYS A 178 7.80 -1.25 12.94
C LYS A 178 8.83 -1.65 11.90
N GLY A 179 10.10 -1.67 12.31
CA GLY A 179 11.22 -2.09 11.45
C GLY A 179 11.81 -0.96 10.60
N LEU A 180 11.37 0.27 10.82
CA LEU A 180 11.96 1.49 10.25
C LEU A 180 12.67 2.28 11.33
N ALA A 181 13.90 2.70 11.06
CA ALA A 181 14.67 3.57 11.95
C ALA A 181 14.11 5.00 11.91
N VAL A 182 14.25 5.70 13.03
CA VAL A 182 13.92 7.13 13.10
C VAL A 182 14.99 7.91 12.32
N THR A 183 14.54 8.71 11.34
CA THR A 183 15.42 9.60 10.59
C THR A 183 15.83 10.82 11.42
N ALA A 184 16.84 11.56 10.95
CA ALA A 184 17.26 12.81 11.58
C ALA A 184 16.13 13.85 11.56
N ASP A 185 16.04 14.69 12.59
CA ASP A 185 14.98 15.70 12.74
C ASP A 185 14.89 16.65 11.53
N ALA A 186 16.02 16.93 10.87
CA ALA A 186 16.08 17.75 9.66
C ALA A 186 15.35 17.12 8.44
N ASP A 187 15.13 15.82 8.49
CA ASP A 187 14.45 15.08 7.41
C ASP A 187 12.95 14.93 7.65
N TRP A 188 12.47 15.30 8.85
CA TRP A 188 11.05 15.19 9.15
C TRP A 188 10.24 16.17 8.30
N PRO A 189 9.22 15.67 7.61
CA PRO A 189 8.43 16.53 6.75
C PRO A 189 7.59 17.49 7.58
N LEU A 190 7.50 18.75 7.13
CA LEU A 190 6.60 19.73 7.70
C LEU A 190 5.12 19.34 7.43
N PHE A 191 4.20 19.86 8.23
CA PHE A 191 2.75 19.62 8.04
C PHE A 191 2.30 19.99 6.61
N ALA A 192 2.80 21.08 6.05
CA ALA A 192 2.49 21.50 4.68
C ALA A 192 3.00 20.49 3.64
N GLU A 193 4.18 19.89 3.85
CA GLU A 193 4.73 18.84 2.97
C GLU A 193 3.89 17.57 3.07
N CYS A 194 3.51 17.16 4.28
CA CYS A 194 2.62 16.03 4.50
C CYS A 194 1.25 16.24 3.84
N ASN A 195 0.67 17.42 3.99
CA ASN A 195 -0.60 17.75 3.37
C ASN A 195 -0.50 17.72 1.83
N ASN A 196 0.57 18.26 1.28
CA ASN A 196 0.84 18.16 -0.16
C ASN A 196 1.02 16.70 -0.61
N ALA A 197 1.71 15.88 0.17
CA ALA A 197 1.87 14.45 -0.09
C ALA A 197 0.51 13.75 -0.17
N LEU A 198 -0.37 13.97 0.79
CA LEU A 198 -1.70 13.38 0.84
C LEU A 198 -2.55 13.72 -0.39
N TYR A 199 -2.59 15.00 -0.78
CA TYR A 199 -3.34 15.44 -1.97
C TYR A 199 -2.75 14.93 -3.30
N ASN A 200 -1.51 14.45 -3.28
CA ASN A 200 -0.85 13.86 -4.44
C ASN A 200 -0.67 12.33 -4.33
N GLY A 201 -1.46 11.68 -3.49
CA GLY A 201 -1.52 10.22 -3.42
C GLY A 201 -0.31 9.54 -2.77
N LEU A 202 0.42 10.25 -1.90
CA LEU A 202 1.45 9.69 -1.05
C LEU A 202 0.92 9.52 0.38
N THR A 203 1.20 8.38 0.99
CA THR A 203 0.94 8.09 2.39
C THR A 203 2.15 8.50 3.22
N PRO A 204 2.16 9.67 3.90
CA PRO A 204 3.30 10.11 4.67
C PRO A 204 3.44 9.30 5.97
N LEU A 205 4.68 8.89 6.25
CA LEU A 205 5.10 8.37 7.53
C LEU A 205 5.83 9.48 8.29
N THR A 206 5.44 9.68 9.54
CA THR A 206 5.97 10.76 10.39
C THR A 206 6.52 10.18 11.67
N VAL A 207 7.46 10.89 12.29
CA VAL A 207 8.03 10.50 13.57
C VAL A 207 7.27 11.21 14.69
N VAL A 208 6.65 10.42 15.57
CA VAL A 208 5.95 10.92 16.76
C VAL A 208 6.42 10.13 17.99
N ALA A 209 6.88 10.82 19.01
CA ALA A 209 7.39 10.21 20.24
C ALA A 209 8.45 9.11 20.01
N GLY A 210 9.35 9.33 19.05
CA GLY A 210 10.42 8.40 18.71
C GLY A 210 9.97 7.15 17.93
N LYS A 211 8.76 7.17 17.37
CA LYS A 211 8.18 6.06 16.58
C LYS A 211 7.78 6.55 15.20
N VAL A 212 8.00 5.72 14.20
CA VAL A 212 7.52 5.96 12.84
C VAL A 212 6.05 5.56 12.76
N GLN A 213 5.18 6.50 12.42
CA GLN A 213 3.73 6.30 12.40
C GLN A 213 3.12 6.75 11.08
N ILE A 214 2.01 6.12 10.71
CA ILE A 214 1.21 6.52 9.56
C ILE A 214 0.44 7.79 9.92
N MET A 215 0.59 8.86 9.13
CA MET A 215 -0.22 10.06 9.31
C MET A 215 -1.65 9.86 8.79
N ARG A 216 -1.79 9.41 7.57
CA ARG A 216 -3.04 8.99 6.92
C ARG A 216 -2.73 8.11 5.72
N ALA A 217 -3.38 6.97 5.62
CA ALA A 217 -3.17 6.06 4.50
C ALA A 217 -4.07 6.44 3.32
N VAL A 218 -3.46 6.81 2.22
CA VAL A 218 -4.15 7.22 0.99
C VAL A 218 -3.69 6.37 -0.20
N SER A 219 -4.58 6.21 -1.17
CA SER A 219 -4.25 5.60 -2.45
C SER A 219 -3.49 6.59 -3.35
N THR A 220 -2.93 6.10 -4.45
CA THR A 220 -2.31 6.96 -5.46
C THR A 220 -3.34 7.65 -6.37
N TYR A 221 -4.64 7.40 -6.21
CA TYR A 221 -5.70 7.96 -7.03
C TYR A 221 -6.01 9.41 -6.65
N THR A 222 -5.78 10.30 -7.57
CA THR A 222 -6.03 11.74 -7.39
C THR A 222 -6.78 12.38 -8.56
N LYS A 223 -6.82 11.70 -9.70
CA LYS A 223 -7.42 12.18 -10.94
C LYS A 223 -8.39 11.16 -11.53
N SER A 224 -9.54 11.64 -11.96
CA SER A 224 -10.51 10.86 -12.73
C SER A 224 -10.02 10.53 -14.14
N ALA A 225 -10.73 9.68 -14.86
CA ALA A 225 -10.44 9.37 -16.26
C ALA A 225 -10.49 10.61 -17.19
N ALA A 226 -11.21 11.66 -16.79
CA ALA A 226 -11.24 12.95 -17.47
C ALA A 226 -10.12 13.92 -17.03
N ASN A 227 -9.14 13.43 -16.26
CA ASN A 227 -8.03 14.21 -15.69
C ASN A 227 -8.46 15.38 -14.78
N ALA A 228 -9.68 15.32 -14.23
CA ALA A 228 -10.15 16.23 -13.19
C ALA A 228 -9.76 15.71 -11.81
N ASP A 229 -9.61 16.62 -10.84
CA ASP A 229 -9.36 16.23 -9.44
C ASP A 229 -10.53 15.40 -8.91
N ASP A 230 -10.22 14.24 -8.35
CA ASP A 230 -11.21 13.29 -7.84
C ASP A 230 -10.71 12.63 -6.56
N PRO A 231 -11.22 13.03 -5.39
CA PRO A 231 -10.84 12.44 -4.11
C PRO A 231 -11.66 11.20 -3.73
N SER A 232 -12.58 10.72 -4.58
CA SER A 232 -13.54 9.67 -4.22
C SER A 232 -12.91 8.34 -3.80
N LEU A 233 -11.74 8.01 -4.33
CA LEU A 233 -10.98 6.81 -4.00
C LEU A 233 -9.65 7.13 -3.30
N LEU A 234 -9.48 8.35 -2.80
CA LEU A 234 -8.24 8.76 -2.16
C LEU A 234 -7.99 7.97 -0.87
N ASP A 235 -8.99 7.82 -0.01
CA ASP A 235 -8.85 7.00 1.19
C ASP A 235 -8.83 5.51 0.86
N ILE A 236 -7.79 4.82 1.29
CA ILE A 236 -7.66 3.38 1.05
C ILE A 236 -8.71 2.56 1.80
N THR A 237 -9.27 3.07 2.89
CA THR A 237 -10.37 2.46 3.62
C THR A 237 -11.59 2.28 2.74
N THR A 238 -11.89 3.22 1.85
CA THR A 238 -13.02 3.14 0.91
C THR A 238 -12.96 1.86 0.07
N ILE A 239 -11.83 1.60 -0.59
CA ILE A 239 -11.66 0.39 -1.41
C ILE A 239 -11.66 -0.88 -0.57
N ARG A 240 -11.01 -0.87 0.59
CA ARG A 240 -10.99 -2.03 1.50
C ARG A 240 -12.40 -2.37 1.97
N THR A 241 -13.18 -1.37 2.34
CA THR A 241 -14.58 -1.53 2.75
C THR A 241 -15.44 -2.08 1.62
N LEU A 242 -15.35 -1.53 0.42
CA LEU A 242 -16.12 -2.01 -0.74
C LEU A 242 -15.77 -3.46 -1.10
N ASP A 243 -14.49 -3.85 -1.01
CA ASP A 243 -14.07 -5.23 -1.22
C ASP A 243 -14.60 -6.17 -0.14
N TYR A 244 -14.65 -5.70 1.12
CA TYR A 244 -15.21 -6.46 2.25
C TYR A 244 -16.71 -6.67 2.08
N VAL A 245 -17.47 -5.62 1.77
CA VAL A 245 -18.92 -5.68 1.47
C VAL A 245 -19.19 -6.67 0.33
N ARG A 246 -18.44 -6.56 -0.77
CA ARG A 246 -18.56 -7.45 -1.92
C ARG A 246 -18.35 -8.91 -1.52
N ARG A 247 -17.30 -9.19 -0.73
CA ARG A 247 -16.98 -10.54 -0.27
C ARG A 247 -18.07 -11.09 0.65
N ALA A 248 -18.51 -10.30 1.64
CA ALA A 248 -19.56 -10.71 2.58
C ALA A 248 -20.86 -11.10 1.86
N ILE A 249 -21.29 -10.28 0.90
CA ILE A 249 -22.49 -10.56 0.09
C ILE A 249 -22.27 -11.81 -0.76
N LYS A 250 -21.14 -11.94 -1.45
CA LYS A 250 -20.83 -13.10 -2.30
C LYS A 250 -20.85 -14.41 -1.51
N GLU A 251 -20.20 -14.44 -0.36
CA GLU A 251 -20.16 -15.60 0.53
C GLU A 251 -21.55 -15.95 1.05
N ARG A 252 -22.35 -14.95 1.45
CA ARG A 252 -23.72 -15.13 1.91
C ARG A 252 -24.62 -15.71 0.83
N ILE A 253 -24.57 -15.18 -0.38
CA ILE A 253 -25.36 -15.67 -1.50
C ILE A 253 -24.96 -17.07 -1.90
N ALA A 254 -23.67 -17.37 -1.97
CA ALA A 254 -23.16 -18.71 -2.28
C ALA A 254 -23.58 -19.75 -1.21
N LEU A 255 -23.65 -19.35 0.06
CA LEU A 255 -24.08 -20.22 1.17
C LEU A 255 -25.60 -20.46 1.15
N ARG A 256 -26.39 -19.43 0.87
CA ARG A 256 -27.86 -19.51 0.98
C ARG A 256 -28.53 -20.06 -0.27
N PHE A 257 -27.95 -19.80 -1.45
CA PHE A 257 -28.52 -20.16 -2.75
C PHE A 257 -27.55 -20.97 -3.62
N PRO A 258 -26.99 -22.09 -3.13
CA PRO A 258 -25.94 -22.81 -3.87
C PRO A 258 -26.44 -23.51 -5.13
N ARG A 259 -27.73 -23.85 -5.20
CA ARG A 259 -28.34 -24.64 -6.28
C ARG A 259 -29.77 -24.23 -6.61
N ASP A 260 -30.13 -23.01 -6.28
CA ASP A 260 -31.50 -22.52 -6.49
C ASP A 260 -31.80 -22.22 -7.95
N LYS A 261 -33.06 -22.39 -8.33
CA LYS A 261 -33.54 -22.06 -9.66
C LYS A 261 -33.85 -20.55 -9.72
N LEU A 262 -33.49 -19.89 -10.79
CA LEU A 262 -33.80 -18.48 -10.98
C LEU A 262 -35.28 -18.30 -11.37
N SER A 263 -36.18 -18.47 -10.40
CA SER A 263 -37.62 -18.19 -10.50
C SER A 263 -37.92 -16.75 -10.05
N ASP A 264 -39.15 -16.27 -10.28
CA ASP A 264 -39.54 -14.93 -9.84
C ASP A 264 -39.53 -14.78 -8.31
N ASN A 265 -39.76 -15.88 -7.58
CA ASN A 265 -39.78 -15.92 -6.13
C ASN A 265 -38.38 -15.84 -5.50
N ILE A 266 -37.32 -16.21 -6.23
CA ILE A 266 -35.95 -16.16 -5.70
C ILE A 266 -35.42 -14.71 -5.59
N VAL A 267 -35.84 -13.82 -6.49
CA VAL A 267 -35.35 -12.44 -6.55
C VAL A 267 -35.61 -11.66 -5.25
N PRO A 268 -36.85 -11.68 -4.67
CA PRO A 268 -37.11 -11.08 -3.36
C PRO A 268 -36.29 -11.72 -2.23
N SER A 269 -36.09 -13.05 -2.28
CA SER A 269 -35.33 -13.77 -1.26
C SER A 269 -33.86 -13.38 -1.30
N VAL A 270 -33.24 -13.30 -2.49
CA VAL A 270 -31.85 -12.83 -2.64
C VAL A 270 -31.73 -11.37 -2.17
N ARG A 271 -32.71 -10.50 -2.50
CA ARG A 271 -32.76 -9.13 -2.04
C ARG A 271 -32.78 -9.03 -0.51
N SER A 272 -33.58 -9.87 0.14
CA SER A 272 -33.67 -9.90 1.61
C SER A 272 -32.35 -10.34 2.26
N GLU A 273 -31.67 -11.34 1.69
CA GLU A 273 -30.37 -11.80 2.22
C GLU A 273 -29.27 -10.74 2.02
N ILE A 274 -29.29 -9.98 0.90
CA ILE A 274 -28.35 -8.86 0.71
C ILE A 274 -28.62 -7.77 1.74
N LEU A 275 -29.88 -7.40 2.00
CA LEU A 275 -30.23 -6.43 3.02
C LEU A 275 -29.82 -6.86 4.43
N ASP A 276 -30.01 -8.16 4.77
CA ASP A 276 -29.55 -8.71 6.06
C ASP A 276 -28.01 -8.54 6.23
N VAL A 277 -27.25 -8.77 5.18
CA VAL A 277 -25.80 -8.52 5.20
C VAL A 277 -25.49 -7.03 5.39
N LEU A 278 -26.18 -6.15 4.63
CA LEU A 278 -25.93 -4.71 4.73
C LEU A 278 -26.27 -4.17 6.13
N TYR A 279 -27.40 -4.56 6.73
CA TYR A 279 -27.73 -4.14 8.09
C TYR A 279 -26.72 -4.64 9.14
N LYS A 280 -26.19 -5.86 8.99
CA LYS A 280 -25.12 -6.34 9.86
C LYS A 280 -23.82 -5.57 9.71
N LEU A 281 -23.50 -5.13 8.49
CA LEU A 281 -22.32 -4.30 8.24
C LEU A 281 -22.53 -2.88 8.78
N GLU A 282 -23.76 -2.37 8.79
CA GLU A 282 -24.12 -1.10 9.44
C GLU A 282 -24.01 -1.20 10.97
N GLU A 283 -24.46 -2.31 11.57
CA GLU A 283 -24.38 -2.54 13.02
C GLU A 283 -22.93 -2.52 13.55
N ILE A 284 -21.97 -2.96 12.73
CA ILE A 284 -20.53 -2.92 13.04
C ILE A 284 -19.81 -1.71 12.46
N GLU A 285 -20.56 -0.69 12.01
CA GLU A 285 -20.04 0.61 11.53
C GLU A 285 -19.08 0.52 10.32
N VAL A 286 -19.22 -0.50 9.48
CA VAL A 286 -18.46 -0.65 8.23
C VAL A 286 -19.07 0.19 7.10
N ILE A 287 -20.40 0.23 7.06
CA ILE A 287 -21.19 1.09 6.16
C ILE A 287 -22.25 1.84 6.96
N GLU A 288 -22.87 2.83 6.35
CA GLU A 288 -23.91 3.65 6.98
C GLU A 288 -25.10 3.90 6.04
N ASN A 289 -26.21 4.45 6.56
CA ASN A 289 -27.38 4.88 5.82
C ASN A 289 -28.06 3.78 4.96
N VAL A 290 -28.05 2.53 5.44
CA VAL A 290 -28.61 1.38 4.69
C VAL A 290 -30.09 1.57 4.43
N GLU A 291 -30.89 1.98 5.42
CA GLU A 291 -32.34 2.17 5.23
C GLU A 291 -32.65 3.29 4.22
N ALA A 292 -31.90 4.39 4.26
CA ALA A 292 -32.05 5.50 3.31
C ALA A 292 -31.71 5.08 1.87
N ASN A 293 -30.73 4.20 1.71
CA ASN A 293 -30.27 3.71 0.41
C ASN A 293 -30.99 2.45 -0.08
N LYS A 294 -31.80 1.79 0.73
CA LYS A 294 -32.54 0.56 0.43
C LYS A 294 -33.40 0.62 -0.85
N PRO A 295 -34.03 1.73 -1.23
CA PRO A 295 -34.75 1.84 -2.51
C PRO A 295 -33.82 1.70 -3.73
N LYS A 296 -32.54 2.03 -3.60
CA LYS A 296 -31.53 1.94 -4.66
C LYS A 296 -30.98 0.51 -4.85
N LEU A 297 -31.29 -0.42 -3.93
CA LEU A 297 -30.94 -1.83 -4.10
C LEU A 297 -31.87 -2.45 -5.14
N LEU A 298 -31.33 -2.64 -6.33
CA LEU A 298 -32.07 -3.17 -7.48
C LEU A 298 -31.54 -4.53 -7.89
N LEU A 299 -32.42 -5.50 -8.05
CA LEU A 299 -32.13 -6.82 -8.61
C LEU A 299 -32.95 -7.02 -9.86
N SER A 300 -32.30 -7.46 -10.94
CA SER A 300 -32.96 -7.76 -12.20
C SER A 300 -32.34 -8.98 -12.88
N ARG A 301 -33.15 -9.77 -13.57
CA ARG A 301 -32.63 -10.81 -14.43
C ARG A 301 -31.87 -10.19 -15.59
N SER A 302 -30.74 -10.81 -15.94
CA SER A 302 -30.00 -10.35 -17.10
C SER A 302 -30.78 -10.60 -18.39
N VAL A 303 -30.77 -9.62 -19.28
CA VAL A 303 -31.34 -9.78 -20.63
C VAL A 303 -30.42 -10.54 -21.59
N GLN A 304 -29.13 -10.66 -21.23
CA GLN A 304 -28.12 -11.33 -22.06
C GLN A 304 -27.93 -12.80 -21.67
N ASP A 305 -28.20 -13.16 -20.40
CA ASP A 305 -28.01 -14.48 -19.87
C ASP A 305 -29.20 -14.85 -18.95
N ALA A 306 -30.01 -15.77 -19.38
CA ALA A 306 -31.21 -16.21 -18.65
C ALA A 306 -30.91 -16.85 -17.26
N ASN A 307 -29.67 -17.26 -17.02
CA ASN A 307 -29.24 -17.85 -15.76
C ASN A 307 -28.58 -16.86 -14.80
N ARG A 308 -28.56 -15.56 -15.14
CA ARG A 308 -27.83 -14.53 -14.41
C ARG A 308 -28.81 -13.53 -13.76
N LEU A 309 -28.60 -13.28 -12.46
CA LEU A 309 -29.21 -12.19 -11.71
C LEU A 309 -28.20 -11.06 -11.53
N ASN A 310 -28.55 -9.86 -11.96
CA ASN A 310 -27.77 -8.64 -11.73
C ASN A 310 -28.26 -7.95 -10.47
N ALA A 311 -27.34 -7.40 -9.69
CA ALA A 311 -27.63 -6.61 -8.51
C ALA A 311 -26.87 -5.28 -8.56
N ALA A 312 -27.59 -4.17 -8.36
CA ALA A 312 -27.01 -2.87 -8.04
C ALA A 312 -27.15 -2.66 -6.54
N ILE A 313 -26.01 -2.65 -5.84
CA ILE A 313 -25.96 -2.65 -4.38
C ILE A 313 -25.39 -1.31 -3.93
N PRO A 314 -26.21 -0.42 -3.34
CA PRO A 314 -25.73 0.83 -2.77
C PRO A 314 -24.92 0.52 -1.49
N SER A 315 -23.76 1.11 -1.36
CA SER A 315 -22.94 1.00 -0.17
C SER A 315 -22.39 2.38 0.16
N ASP A 316 -22.82 2.92 1.27
CA ASP A 316 -22.33 4.17 1.84
C ASP A 316 -21.26 3.83 2.86
N VAL A 317 -20.03 4.24 2.61
CA VAL A 317 -18.87 3.84 3.42
C VAL A 317 -18.71 4.81 4.56
N VAL A 318 -18.54 4.32 5.79
CA VAL A 318 -18.25 5.16 6.95
C VAL A 318 -16.91 5.86 6.76
N ASN A 319 -16.92 7.18 6.91
CA ASN A 319 -15.70 7.98 6.75
C ASN A 319 -14.85 7.96 8.02
N GLY A 320 -13.54 7.81 7.87
CA GLY A 320 -12.61 7.85 8.99
C GLY A 320 -12.47 9.26 9.58
N LEU A 321 -12.41 9.37 10.90
CA LEU A 321 -12.04 10.61 11.58
C LEU A 321 -10.53 10.84 11.47
N HIS A 322 -10.10 11.57 10.45
CA HIS A 322 -8.68 11.84 10.19
C HIS A 322 -8.17 13.11 10.86
N VAL A 323 -9.01 14.12 11.05
CA VAL A 323 -8.63 15.41 11.59
C VAL A 323 -9.68 15.88 12.59
N PHE A 324 -9.24 16.21 13.79
CA PHE A 324 -10.02 16.96 14.75
C PHE A 324 -9.55 18.42 14.77
N ALA A 325 -10.41 19.35 14.41
CA ALA A 325 -10.12 20.78 14.47
C ALA A 325 -10.92 21.40 15.63
N GLY A 326 -10.22 21.94 16.62
CA GLY A 326 -10.81 22.60 17.80
C GLY A 326 -10.38 24.07 17.89
N ARG A 327 -11.30 24.93 18.32
CA ARG A 327 -11.02 26.32 18.71
C ARG A 327 -11.18 26.46 20.22
N ILE A 328 -10.20 27.06 20.88
CA ILE A 328 -10.25 27.38 22.31
C ILE A 328 -10.39 28.90 22.42
N ASP A 329 -11.49 29.34 23.00
CA ASP A 329 -11.72 30.75 23.30
C ASP A 329 -11.43 31.03 24.77
N LEU A 330 -10.57 32.01 25.05
CA LEU A 330 -10.35 32.51 26.41
C LEU A 330 -11.54 33.36 26.83
N ILE A 331 -12.19 32.98 27.92
CA ILE A 331 -13.24 33.76 28.58
C ILE A 331 -12.60 34.45 29.78
N LEU A 332 -12.59 35.79 29.80
CA LEU A 332 -12.08 36.63 30.88
C LEU A 332 -13.22 37.07 31.79
#